data_7fd36972bb1c382d33230bdf31be2571
#
_entry.id   7fd36972bb1c382d33230bdf31be2571
#
_cell.length_a   1.000
_cell.length_b   1.000
_cell.length_c   1.000
_cell.angle_alpha   90.00
_cell.angle_beta   90.00
_cell.angle_gamma   90.00
#
_symmetry.space_group_name_H-M   'P 1'
#
loop_
_entity.id
_entity.type
_entity.pdbx_description
1 polymer ?
#
loop_
_entity_poly.entity_id
_entity_poly.type
_entity_poly.pdbx_seq_one_letter_code
_entity_poly.pdbx_strand_id
1 'polypeptide(L)'
;MKIRKICFVFIATLISSLSLLSQSKVGTTAAPFLGIAVGPRAIGLGGAFTAFSEDVSALYWNPAGISRLGRNEIMLSHTKWIFGTSFDWIGVGVGIDRNNYVGVSITRLDYGEEEVTTIDYPEGTGERWDASDIAVGISYARNLTDRFSVGGTVKFIQQKLWNERATGFALDVGVLFITEFRGLKLGASICNFGTEMQLDGKDLFVIYDPDPEATGNNPAISAKLKTDSWPLPLLFRVGVSIDVFKTETSYLTLAVDALHPNDNTESLNIGFEYGFRNLIFLRAGYKSLFQKDSQERFTVGVGIN
;
A
#
# COMPACT_ATOMS: atom_id res chain seq x y z
N MET A 1 16.93 -37.71 -18.30
CA MET A 1 18.15 -36.89 -18.08
C MET A 1 18.13 -35.53 -18.81
N LYS A 2 17.62 -35.43 -20.05
CA LYS A 2 17.57 -34.17 -20.83
C LYS A 2 16.63 -33.12 -20.25
N ILE A 3 15.43 -33.46 -19.75
CA ILE A 3 14.44 -32.52 -19.18
C ILE A 3 14.97 -31.84 -17.88
N ARG A 4 15.66 -32.59 -17.01
CA ARG A 4 16.28 -32.03 -15.79
C ARG A 4 17.37 -30.98 -16.11
N LYS A 5 18.13 -31.18 -17.19
CA LYS A 5 19.16 -30.20 -17.63
C LYS A 5 18.51 -28.94 -18.22
N ILE A 6 17.41 -29.08 -18.96
CA ILE A 6 16.67 -27.93 -19.52
C ILE A 6 16.03 -27.10 -18.42
N CYS A 7 15.38 -27.74 -17.45
CA CYS A 7 14.84 -27.01 -16.27
C CYS A 7 15.95 -26.28 -15.47
N PHE A 8 17.11 -26.93 -15.29
CA PHE A 8 18.22 -26.31 -14.57
C PHE A 8 18.83 -25.11 -15.32
N VAL A 9 18.95 -25.20 -16.64
CA VAL A 9 19.41 -24.08 -17.49
C VAL A 9 18.39 -22.94 -17.49
N PHE A 10 17.08 -23.25 -17.54
CA PHE A 10 16.03 -22.26 -17.50
C PHE A 10 15.97 -21.53 -16.14
N ILE A 11 16.15 -22.25 -15.04
CA ILE A 11 16.25 -21.68 -13.69
C ILE A 11 17.53 -20.85 -13.54
N ALA A 12 18.67 -21.32 -14.07
CA ALA A 12 19.93 -20.58 -14.00
C ALA A 12 19.92 -19.31 -14.85
N THR A 13 19.27 -19.30 -16.03
CA THR A 13 19.07 -18.09 -16.84
C THR A 13 18.07 -17.13 -16.20
N LEU A 14 17.03 -17.62 -15.52
CA LEU A 14 16.12 -16.76 -14.75
C LEU A 14 16.82 -16.08 -13.56
N ILE A 15 17.74 -16.79 -12.90
CA ILE A 15 18.51 -16.26 -11.76
C ILE A 15 19.58 -15.26 -12.23
N SER A 16 20.18 -15.44 -13.40
CA SER A 16 21.21 -14.51 -13.91
C SER A 16 20.63 -13.19 -14.45
N SER A 17 19.35 -13.12 -14.76
CA SER A 17 18.67 -11.88 -15.16
C SER A 17 18.29 -10.97 -13.97
N LEU A 18 18.42 -11.42 -12.72
CA LEU A 18 18.14 -10.65 -11.49
C LEU A 18 19.25 -9.67 -11.09
N SER A 19 20.33 -9.56 -11.87
CA SER A 19 21.45 -8.66 -11.55
C SER A 19 21.35 -7.27 -12.20
N LEU A 20 20.17 -6.84 -12.63
CA LEU A 20 19.96 -5.44 -12.97
C LEU A 20 19.91 -4.66 -11.64
N LEU A 21 21.03 -4.04 -11.29
CA LEU A 21 21.15 -3.07 -10.21
C LEU A 21 20.21 -1.88 -10.56
N SER A 22 18.94 -2.02 -10.26
CA SER A 22 18.01 -0.89 -10.30
C SER A 22 18.47 0.10 -9.23
N GLN A 23 18.72 1.34 -9.64
CA GLN A 23 18.95 2.42 -8.67
C GLN A 23 17.66 2.60 -7.87
N SER A 24 17.77 2.64 -6.55
CA SER A 24 16.66 2.99 -5.68
C SER A 24 16.16 4.40 -6.03
N LYS A 25 14.87 4.51 -6.34
CA LYS A 25 14.19 5.77 -6.65
C LYS A 25 13.38 6.27 -5.45
N VAL A 26 13.83 5.97 -4.23
CA VAL A 26 13.16 6.40 -3.00
C VAL A 26 13.00 7.91 -2.99
N GLY A 27 11.78 8.39 -2.65
CA GLY A 27 11.46 9.82 -2.61
C GLY A 27 11.08 10.44 -3.95
N THR A 28 10.80 9.63 -4.98
CA THR A 28 10.42 10.12 -6.32
C THR A 28 8.92 9.94 -6.62
N THR A 29 8.09 9.70 -5.59
CA THR A 29 6.64 9.53 -5.72
C THR A 29 5.90 10.46 -4.77
N ALA A 30 4.69 10.86 -5.17
CA ALA A 30 3.71 11.47 -4.29
C ALA A 30 3.04 10.40 -3.41
N ALA A 31 2.34 10.83 -2.37
CA ALA A 31 1.50 9.98 -1.52
C ALA A 31 2.20 8.70 -0.98
N PRO A 32 3.42 8.79 -0.41
CA PRO A 32 4.14 7.62 0.09
C PRO A 32 3.39 6.88 1.21
N PHE A 33 2.43 7.51 1.88
CA PHE A 33 1.59 6.91 2.91
C PHE A 33 0.76 5.71 2.40
N LEU A 34 0.51 5.64 1.08
CA LEU A 34 -0.15 4.48 0.44
C LEU A 34 0.69 3.21 0.52
N GLY A 35 1.98 3.31 0.80
CA GLY A 35 2.89 2.18 1.04
C GLY A 35 2.90 1.66 2.48
N ILE A 36 2.25 2.34 3.43
CA ILE A 36 2.17 1.90 4.83
C ILE A 36 1.24 0.68 4.90
N ALA A 37 1.76 -0.42 5.44
CA ALA A 37 1.05 -1.70 5.51
C ALA A 37 -0.19 -1.62 6.42
N VAL A 38 -1.26 -2.29 6.00
CA VAL A 38 -2.57 -2.29 6.65
C VAL A 38 -2.93 -3.67 7.18
N GLY A 39 -3.55 -3.69 8.33
CA GLY A 39 -4.12 -4.89 8.95
C GLY A 39 -3.11 -5.70 9.77
N PRO A 40 -3.39 -5.97 11.04
CA PRO A 40 -2.44 -6.63 11.95
C PRO A 40 -2.11 -8.07 11.51
N ARG A 41 -3.05 -8.75 10.82
CA ARG A 41 -2.81 -10.09 10.28
C ARG A 41 -1.76 -10.08 9.18
N ALA A 42 -1.90 -9.19 8.21
CA ALA A 42 -0.98 -9.05 7.09
C ALA A 42 0.40 -8.56 7.55
N ILE A 43 0.44 -7.59 8.48
CA ILE A 43 1.69 -7.08 9.07
C ILE A 43 2.42 -8.20 9.80
N GLY A 44 1.70 -9.01 10.60
CA GLY A 44 2.28 -10.18 11.30
C GLY A 44 2.86 -11.24 10.36
N LEU A 45 2.37 -11.30 9.10
CA LEU A 45 2.87 -12.18 8.03
C LEU A 45 3.99 -11.52 7.19
N GLY A 46 4.61 -10.42 7.65
CA GLY A 46 5.63 -9.70 6.90
C GLY A 46 5.10 -9.03 5.63
N GLY A 47 3.78 -8.85 5.49
CA GLY A 47 3.15 -8.34 4.27
C GLY A 47 3.05 -9.35 3.13
N ALA A 48 3.23 -10.66 3.38
CA ALA A 48 2.96 -11.72 2.42
C ALA A 48 1.46 -12.06 2.44
N PHE A 49 0.64 -11.22 1.81
CA PHE A 49 -0.82 -11.29 1.94
C PHE A 49 -1.58 -11.25 0.61
N THR A 50 -0.92 -11.06 -0.53
CA THR A 50 -1.54 -10.91 -1.86
C THR A 50 -2.37 -12.13 -2.28
N ALA A 51 -1.87 -13.34 -2.03
CA ALA A 51 -2.60 -14.59 -2.28
C ALA A 51 -3.41 -15.06 -1.06
N PHE A 52 -3.01 -14.64 0.14
CA PHE A 52 -3.65 -15.05 1.38
C PHE A 52 -4.96 -14.31 1.66
N SER A 53 -5.06 -13.02 1.39
CA SER A 53 -6.21 -12.07 1.32
C SER A 53 -7.57 -12.59 1.82
N GLU A 54 -7.66 -13.07 3.08
CA GLU A 54 -8.85 -13.74 3.63
C GLU A 54 -9.64 -12.89 4.63
N ASP A 55 -9.35 -11.60 4.73
CA ASP A 55 -10.09 -10.65 5.54
C ASP A 55 -10.27 -9.31 4.81
N VAL A 56 -11.00 -8.38 5.40
CA VAL A 56 -11.35 -7.12 4.76
C VAL A 56 -10.14 -6.23 4.43
N SER A 57 -8.95 -6.49 5.02
CA SER A 57 -7.72 -5.79 4.61
C SER A 57 -7.27 -6.15 3.18
N ALA A 58 -7.89 -7.15 2.55
CA ALA A 58 -7.78 -7.41 1.12
C ALA A 58 -8.09 -6.19 0.25
N LEU A 59 -8.93 -5.24 0.72
CA LEU A 59 -9.16 -3.94 0.08
C LEU A 59 -7.85 -3.17 -0.20
N TYR A 60 -6.83 -3.39 0.61
CA TYR A 60 -5.50 -2.79 0.44
C TYR A 60 -4.53 -3.72 -0.31
N TRP A 61 -4.55 -5.03 0.00
CA TRP A 61 -3.53 -5.96 -0.47
C TRP A 61 -3.83 -6.54 -1.86
N ASN A 62 -5.07 -6.99 -2.06
CA ASN A 62 -5.56 -7.57 -3.31
C ASN A 62 -7.09 -7.50 -3.32
N PRO A 63 -7.70 -6.56 -4.05
CA PRO A 63 -9.15 -6.35 -4.01
C PRO A 63 -9.96 -7.59 -4.43
N ALA A 64 -9.39 -8.54 -5.19
CA ALA A 64 -10.08 -9.79 -5.50
C ALA A 64 -10.41 -10.63 -4.25
N GLY A 65 -9.60 -10.48 -3.17
CA GLY A 65 -9.79 -11.24 -1.93
C GLY A 65 -11.11 -10.96 -1.22
N ILE A 66 -11.68 -9.74 -1.35
CA ILE A 66 -12.94 -9.42 -0.68
C ILE A 66 -14.10 -10.30 -1.17
N SER A 67 -14.06 -10.84 -2.39
CA SER A 67 -15.07 -11.77 -2.89
C SER A 67 -15.07 -13.12 -2.17
N ARG A 68 -14.05 -13.41 -1.36
CA ARG A 68 -13.86 -14.65 -0.60
C ARG A 68 -14.13 -14.51 0.89
N LEU A 69 -14.54 -13.35 1.37
CA LEU A 69 -14.83 -13.10 2.80
C LEU A 69 -15.90 -14.04 3.36
N GLY A 70 -16.90 -14.41 2.57
CA GLY A 70 -18.01 -15.28 2.99
C GLY A 70 -18.99 -14.65 3.99
N ARG A 71 -18.68 -13.45 4.51
CA ARG A 71 -19.47 -12.66 5.47
C ARG A 71 -19.19 -11.17 5.28
N ASN A 72 -20.03 -10.34 5.88
CA ASN A 72 -19.75 -8.91 5.98
C ASN A 72 -18.70 -8.68 7.06
N GLU A 73 -17.71 -7.85 6.78
CA GLU A 73 -16.63 -7.54 7.70
C GLU A 73 -16.38 -6.04 7.79
N ILE A 74 -16.01 -5.60 8.98
CA ILE A 74 -15.45 -4.27 9.24
C ILE A 74 -14.14 -4.42 10.00
N MET A 75 -13.15 -3.62 9.65
CA MET A 75 -11.88 -3.54 10.37
C MET A 75 -11.55 -2.08 10.63
N LEU A 76 -11.13 -1.80 11.85
CA LEU A 76 -10.58 -0.54 12.30
C LEU A 76 -9.14 -0.80 12.75
N SER A 77 -8.21 -0.05 12.22
CA SER A 77 -6.80 -0.16 12.59
C SER A 77 -6.25 1.22 12.91
N HIS A 78 -5.69 1.37 14.11
CA HIS A 78 -4.99 2.57 14.56
C HIS A 78 -3.54 2.19 14.86
N THR A 79 -2.60 2.97 14.33
CA THR A 79 -1.17 2.77 14.52
C THR A 79 -0.51 4.08 14.91
N LYS A 80 0.13 4.10 16.08
CA LYS A 80 1.09 5.17 16.39
C LYS A 80 2.28 5.02 15.47
N TRP A 81 2.45 5.98 14.57
CA TRP A 81 3.50 5.95 13.57
C TRP A 81 4.74 6.71 14.06
N ILE A 82 5.76 6.80 13.21
CA ILE A 82 7.01 7.48 13.55
C ILE A 82 6.78 8.97 13.88
N PHE A 83 7.63 9.55 14.71
CA PHE A 83 7.65 10.98 15.08
C PHE A 83 6.33 11.53 15.64
N GLY A 84 5.56 10.69 16.35
CA GLY A 84 4.30 11.12 16.97
C GLY A 84 3.11 11.24 16.03
N THR A 85 3.27 10.87 14.76
CA THR A 85 2.18 10.83 13.78
C THR A 85 1.25 9.64 14.03
N SER A 86 0.05 9.65 13.47
CA SER A 86 -0.88 8.53 13.56
C SER A 86 -1.34 8.06 12.17
N PHE A 87 -1.42 6.75 12.02
CA PHE A 87 -1.91 6.10 10.81
C PHE A 87 -3.18 5.31 11.13
N ASP A 88 -4.27 5.69 10.49
CA ASP A 88 -5.59 5.10 10.68
C ASP A 88 -6.09 4.46 9.38
N TRP A 89 -6.68 3.28 9.52
CA TRP A 89 -7.31 2.62 8.40
C TRP A 89 -8.65 2.01 8.81
N ILE A 90 -9.65 2.23 7.96
CA ILE A 90 -10.99 1.68 8.11
C ILE A 90 -11.33 0.95 6.81
N GLY A 91 -11.81 -0.27 6.92
CA GLY A 91 -12.30 -1.06 5.79
C GLY A 91 -13.62 -1.73 6.11
N VAL A 92 -14.53 -1.71 5.15
CA VAL A 92 -15.82 -2.40 5.21
C VAL A 92 -16.00 -3.21 3.94
N GLY A 93 -16.30 -4.50 4.08
CA GLY A 93 -16.61 -5.41 2.99
C GLY A 93 -18.00 -6.00 3.16
N VAL A 94 -18.82 -5.93 2.11
CA VAL A 94 -20.22 -6.40 2.13
C VAL A 94 -20.49 -7.28 0.92
N GLY A 95 -21.03 -8.48 1.16
CA GLY A 95 -21.53 -9.37 0.12
C GLY A 95 -22.88 -8.88 -0.41
N ILE A 96 -22.97 -8.62 -1.71
CA ILE A 96 -24.24 -8.34 -2.38
C ILE A 96 -24.98 -9.66 -2.62
N ASP A 97 -24.25 -10.66 -3.05
CA ASP A 97 -24.69 -12.04 -3.24
C ASP A 97 -23.49 -13.01 -3.04
N ARG A 98 -23.69 -14.30 -3.38
CA ARG A 98 -22.64 -15.32 -3.21
C ARG A 98 -21.35 -15.05 -3.98
N ASN A 99 -21.43 -14.28 -5.08
CA ASN A 99 -20.33 -14.06 -5.99
C ASN A 99 -19.85 -12.62 -6.03
N ASN A 100 -20.68 -11.66 -5.61
CA ASN A 100 -20.44 -10.23 -5.78
C ASN A 100 -20.26 -9.54 -4.43
N TYR A 101 -19.20 -8.78 -4.28
CA TYR A 101 -18.85 -8.05 -3.07
C TYR A 101 -18.50 -6.61 -3.41
N VAL A 102 -18.84 -5.70 -2.52
CA VAL A 102 -18.42 -4.31 -2.53
C VAL A 102 -17.64 -4.01 -1.27
N GLY A 103 -16.77 -3.03 -1.35
CA GLY A 103 -16.03 -2.57 -0.19
C GLY A 103 -15.73 -1.09 -0.26
N VAL A 104 -15.52 -0.51 0.91
CA VAL A 104 -15.07 0.87 1.09
C VAL A 104 -13.90 0.87 2.05
N SER A 105 -12.88 1.65 1.74
CA SER A 105 -11.74 1.85 2.63
C SER A 105 -11.41 3.32 2.77
N ILE A 106 -10.93 3.70 3.96
CA ILE A 106 -10.40 5.03 4.26
C ILE A 106 -9.05 4.83 4.92
N THR A 107 -8.04 5.49 4.39
CA THR A 107 -6.69 5.55 4.96
C THR A 107 -6.40 7.00 5.31
N ARG A 108 -5.89 7.26 6.51
CA ARG A 108 -5.47 8.59 6.95
C ARG A 108 -4.09 8.51 7.62
N LEU A 109 -3.19 9.38 7.22
CA LEU A 109 -1.98 9.69 7.95
C LEU A 109 -2.09 11.12 8.47
N ASP A 110 -2.03 11.27 9.79
CA ASP A 110 -2.13 12.54 10.50
C ASP A 110 -0.76 12.88 11.05
N TYR A 111 -0.24 14.05 10.66
CA TYR A 111 1.07 14.54 11.10
C TYR A 111 0.97 15.41 12.36
N GLY A 112 -0.26 15.72 12.80
CA GLY A 112 -0.51 16.61 13.91
C GLY A 112 -0.51 18.10 13.52
N GLU A 113 -0.45 18.95 14.53
CA GLU A 113 -0.40 20.40 14.39
C GLU A 113 0.85 20.94 15.07
N GLU A 114 1.55 21.85 14.40
CA GLU A 114 2.72 22.54 14.93
C GLU A 114 2.53 24.05 14.87
N GLU A 115 3.20 24.78 15.75
CA GLU A 115 3.16 26.23 15.79
C GLU A 115 4.10 26.83 14.73
N VAL A 116 3.63 27.87 14.04
CA VAL A 116 4.43 28.60 13.07
C VAL A 116 5.47 29.42 13.81
N THR A 117 6.74 29.19 13.54
CA THR A 117 7.87 29.96 14.09
C THR A 117 8.52 30.81 13.00
N THR A 118 9.01 31.98 13.38
CA THR A 118 9.78 32.88 12.49
C THR A 118 11.04 33.36 13.20
N ILE A 119 11.92 34.03 12.46
CA ILE A 119 13.14 34.61 13.05
C ILE A 119 12.79 35.60 14.17
N ASP A 120 11.70 36.37 14.00
CA ASP A 120 11.26 37.36 14.96
C ASP A 120 10.46 36.75 16.14
N TYR A 121 9.86 35.58 15.91
CA TYR A 121 9.04 34.86 16.91
C TYR A 121 9.48 33.40 16.99
N PRO A 122 10.65 33.10 17.58
CA PRO A 122 11.19 31.75 17.66
C PRO A 122 10.39 30.83 18.58
N GLU A 123 9.66 31.39 19.53
CA GLU A 123 8.78 30.65 20.45
C GLU A 123 7.38 30.42 19.90
N GLY A 124 7.08 30.93 18.70
CA GLY A 124 5.80 30.79 18.00
C GLY A 124 5.13 32.11 17.69
N THR A 125 4.37 32.14 16.59
CA THR A 125 3.57 33.31 16.15
C THR A 125 2.15 33.28 16.69
N GLY A 126 1.72 32.18 17.31
CA GLY A 126 0.32 31.89 17.67
C GLY A 126 -0.50 31.31 16.50
N GLU A 127 0.03 31.33 15.28
CA GLU A 127 -0.55 30.55 14.16
C GLU A 127 -0.12 29.09 14.23
N ARG A 128 -0.98 28.18 13.75
CA ARG A 128 -0.68 26.75 13.67
C ARG A 128 -0.85 26.26 12.24
N TRP A 129 0.00 25.32 11.86
CA TRP A 129 -0.11 24.61 10.60
C TRP A 129 -0.33 23.11 10.87
N ASP A 130 -1.02 22.45 9.97
CA ASP A 130 -1.29 21.01 10.02
C ASP A 130 -0.96 20.35 8.69
N ALA A 131 -0.67 19.06 8.75
CA ALA A 131 -0.52 18.24 7.57
C ALA A 131 -1.28 16.93 7.74
N SER A 132 -1.85 16.44 6.64
CA SER A 132 -2.57 15.17 6.65
C SER A 132 -2.69 14.61 5.23
N ASP A 133 -2.63 13.29 5.15
CA ASP A 133 -2.87 12.55 3.92
C ASP A 133 -4.13 11.69 4.09
N ILE A 134 -4.97 11.62 3.07
CA ILE A 134 -6.17 10.79 3.07
C ILE A 134 -6.31 10.07 1.73
N ALA A 135 -6.74 8.81 1.79
CA ALA A 135 -7.18 8.06 0.62
C ALA A 135 -8.52 7.39 0.91
N VAL A 136 -9.47 7.52 -0.03
CA VAL A 136 -10.78 6.87 0.03
C VAL A 136 -10.88 5.94 -1.16
N GLY A 137 -11.14 4.65 -0.91
CA GLY A 137 -11.27 3.62 -1.92
C GLY A 137 -12.68 3.02 -1.96
N ILE A 138 -13.20 2.81 -3.16
CA ILE A 138 -14.42 2.05 -3.41
C ILE A 138 -14.04 0.85 -4.26
N SER A 139 -14.39 -0.33 -3.79
CA SER A 139 -13.97 -1.60 -4.38
C SER A 139 -15.17 -2.45 -4.80
N TYR A 140 -14.96 -3.19 -5.87
CA TYR A 140 -15.87 -4.24 -6.30
C TYR A 140 -15.06 -5.49 -6.63
N ALA A 141 -15.55 -6.65 -6.19
CA ALA A 141 -14.95 -7.92 -6.54
C ALA A 141 -16.00 -8.98 -6.84
N ARG A 142 -15.62 -9.93 -7.70
CA ARG A 142 -16.51 -10.99 -8.15
C ARG A 142 -15.77 -12.33 -8.26
N ASN A 143 -16.43 -13.39 -7.78
CA ASN A 143 -16.05 -14.76 -8.10
C ASN A 143 -16.57 -15.10 -9.49
N LEU A 144 -15.67 -15.17 -10.48
CA LEU A 144 -16.02 -15.59 -11.85
C LEU A 144 -16.28 -17.08 -11.92
N THR A 145 -15.56 -17.84 -11.11
CA THR A 145 -15.75 -19.27 -10.88
C THR A 145 -15.53 -19.58 -9.40
N ASP A 146 -15.78 -20.81 -8.97
CA ASP A 146 -15.50 -21.26 -7.60
C ASP A 146 -14.03 -21.09 -7.21
N ARG A 147 -13.12 -20.95 -8.20
CA ARG A 147 -11.67 -20.88 -7.98
C ARG A 147 -11.02 -19.58 -8.44
N PHE A 148 -11.68 -18.80 -9.28
CA PHE A 148 -11.11 -17.59 -9.85
C PHE A 148 -11.92 -16.35 -9.49
N SER A 149 -11.26 -15.40 -8.91
CA SER A 149 -11.83 -14.12 -8.48
C SER A 149 -11.08 -12.97 -9.10
N VAL A 150 -11.81 -11.90 -9.39
CA VAL A 150 -11.26 -10.61 -9.84
C VAL A 150 -11.81 -9.50 -8.96
N GLY A 151 -11.06 -8.44 -8.81
CA GLY A 151 -11.50 -7.25 -8.07
C GLY A 151 -10.79 -6.00 -8.55
N GLY A 152 -11.41 -4.87 -8.29
CA GLY A 152 -10.85 -3.56 -8.58
C GLY A 152 -11.28 -2.54 -7.56
N THR A 153 -10.45 -1.51 -7.38
CA THR A 153 -10.68 -0.37 -6.48
C THR A 153 -10.43 0.92 -7.22
N VAL A 154 -11.33 1.89 -7.09
CA VAL A 154 -11.10 3.29 -7.48
C VAL A 154 -10.76 4.05 -6.21
N LYS A 155 -9.68 4.81 -6.23
CA LYS A 155 -9.21 5.62 -5.09
C LYS A 155 -9.22 7.09 -5.42
N PHE A 156 -9.69 7.90 -4.48
CA PHE A 156 -9.41 9.33 -4.39
C PHE A 156 -8.33 9.55 -3.35
N ILE A 157 -7.31 10.34 -3.66
CA ILE A 157 -6.15 10.58 -2.81
C ILE A 157 -5.97 12.08 -2.67
N GLN A 158 -5.73 12.56 -1.44
CA GLN A 158 -5.43 13.94 -1.15
C GLN A 158 -4.30 14.02 -0.12
N GLN A 159 -3.34 14.87 -0.40
CA GLN A 159 -2.32 15.31 0.56
C GLN A 159 -2.59 16.78 0.89
N LYS A 160 -2.56 17.12 2.15
CA LYS A 160 -2.69 18.49 2.66
C LYS A 160 -1.43 18.86 3.43
N LEU A 161 -0.86 20.00 3.09
CA LEU A 161 0.23 20.64 3.83
C LEU A 161 -0.16 22.11 4.06
N TRP A 162 -0.62 22.39 5.27
CA TRP A 162 -1.13 23.71 5.66
C TRP A 162 -2.20 24.22 4.68
N ASN A 163 -1.85 25.18 3.80
CA ASN A 163 -2.75 25.81 2.83
C ASN A 163 -2.72 25.16 1.44
N GLU A 164 -1.74 24.29 1.20
CA GLU A 164 -1.54 23.61 -0.08
C GLU A 164 -2.16 22.21 -0.08
N ARG A 165 -2.61 21.78 -1.24
CA ARG A 165 -3.19 20.46 -1.45
C ARG A 165 -2.72 19.87 -2.77
N ALA A 166 -2.47 18.57 -2.75
CA ALA A 166 -2.32 17.75 -3.94
C ALA A 166 -3.43 16.72 -3.98
N THR A 167 -4.05 16.51 -5.12
CA THR A 167 -5.13 15.52 -5.30
C THR A 167 -4.83 14.61 -6.47
N GLY A 168 -5.26 13.36 -6.36
CA GLY A 168 -5.08 12.36 -7.42
C GLY A 168 -6.13 11.28 -7.36
N PHE A 169 -6.21 10.51 -8.45
CA PHE A 169 -7.05 9.31 -8.55
C PHE A 169 -6.17 8.12 -8.90
N ALA A 170 -6.52 6.96 -8.38
CA ALA A 170 -5.83 5.71 -8.68
C ALA A 170 -6.80 4.56 -8.87
N LEU A 171 -6.33 3.54 -9.58
CA LEU A 171 -7.00 2.25 -9.76
C LEU A 171 -6.11 1.15 -9.19
N ASP A 172 -6.73 0.23 -8.45
CA ASP A 172 -6.13 -1.05 -8.13
C ASP A 172 -6.89 -2.14 -8.86
N VAL A 173 -6.16 -3.16 -9.30
CA VAL A 173 -6.73 -4.36 -9.90
C VAL A 173 -6.09 -5.57 -9.25
N GLY A 174 -6.90 -6.59 -8.97
CA GLY A 174 -6.43 -7.81 -8.37
C GLY A 174 -7.08 -9.05 -8.95
N VAL A 175 -6.36 -10.15 -8.88
CA VAL A 175 -6.83 -11.49 -9.23
C VAL A 175 -6.41 -12.49 -8.16
N LEU A 176 -7.25 -13.49 -7.94
CA LEU A 176 -6.99 -14.58 -7.01
C LEU A 176 -7.44 -15.91 -7.65
N PHE A 177 -6.55 -16.88 -7.66
CA PHE A 177 -6.82 -18.22 -8.16
C PHE A 177 -6.52 -19.27 -7.09
N ILE A 178 -7.50 -20.11 -6.78
CA ILE A 178 -7.41 -21.19 -5.80
C ILE A 178 -7.29 -22.52 -6.56
N THR A 179 -6.20 -23.24 -6.34
CA THR A 179 -5.97 -24.54 -6.96
C THR A 179 -6.55 -25.68 -6.10
N GLU A 180 -6.64 -26.88 -6.68
CA GLU A 180 -7.01 -28.10 -5.92
C GLU A 180 -5.86 -28.67 -5.09
N PHE A 181 -4.65 -28.21 -5.35
CA PHE A 181 -3.45 -28.80 -4.74
C PHE A 181 -3.18 -28.15 -3.39
N ARG A 182 -3.49 -28.85 -2.28
CA ARG A 182 -3.19 -28.45 -0.90
C ARG A 182 -3.57 -27.00 -0.54
N GLY A 183 -4.72 -26.53 -1.07
CA GLY A 183 -5.13 -25.14 -0.82
C GLY A 183 -4.19 -24.09 -1.40
N LEU A 184 -3.35 -24.45 -2.38
CA LEU A 184 -2.45 -23.50 -3.05
C LEU A 184 -3.26 -22.39 -3.72
N LYS A 185 -2.96 -21.14 -3.35
CA LYS A 185 -3.55 -19.93 -3.91
C LYS A 185 -2.48 -19.14 -4.62
N LEU A 186 -2.85 -18.55 -5.74
CA LEU A 186 -2.04 -17.63 -6.52
C LEU A 186 -2.77 -16.29 -6.56
N GLY A 187 -2.11 -15.23 -6.17
CA GLY A 187 -2.65 -13.88 -6.21
C GLY A 187 -1.74 -12.94 -7.00
N ALA A 188 -2.34 -11.98 -7.68
CA ALA A 188 -1.60 -10.87 -8.24
C ALA A 188 -2.41 -9.59 -8.09
N SER A 189 -1.74 -8.46 -7.86
CA SER A 189 -2.37 -7.15 -7.80
C SER A 189 -1.44 -6.07 -8.36
N ILE A 190 -2.07 -5.07 -8.99
CA ILE A 190 -1.46 -3.80 -9.36
C ILE A 190 -2.17 -2.75 -8.53
N CYS A 191 -1.42 -1.97 -7.76
CA CYS A 191 -1.96 -0.97 -6.85
C CYS A 191 -1.45 0.43 -7.21
N ASN A 192 -2.29 1.44 -7.02
CA ASN A 192 -1.97 2.85 -7.19
C ASN A 192 -1.60 3.23 -8.63
N PHE A 193 -2.17 2.57 -9.64
CA PHE A 193 -2.07 3.01 -11.02
C PHE A 193 -2.97 4.24 -11.22
N GLY A 194 -2.39 5.43 -11.42
CA GLY A 194 -3.21 6.64 -11.43
C GLY A 194 -2.52 7.89 -11.95
N THR A 195 -3.14 9.03 -11.61
CA THR A 195 -2.67 10.35 -12.03
C THR A 195 -1.43 10.77 -11.27
N GLU A 196 -0.64 11.65 -11.85
CA GLU A 196 0.36 12.40 -11.08
C GLU A 196 -0.35 13.36 -10.12
N MET A 197 0.33 13.71 -9.05
CA MET A 197 -0.13 14.68 -8.05
C MET A 197 0.80 15.88 -8.03
N GLN A 198 0.22 17.06 -7.96
CA GLN A 198 0.92 18.34 -7.88
C GLN A 198 0.38 19.15 -6.72
N LEU A 199 1.27 19.68 -5.90
CA LEU A 199 0.90 20.55 -4.79
C LEU A 199 0.48 21.92 -5.31
N ASP A 200 -0.67 22.41 -4.87
CA ASP A 200 -1.22 23.70 -5.26
C ASP A 200 -1.92 24.36 -4.06
N GLY A 201 -1.85 25.71 -3.97
CA GLY A 201 -2.52 26.47 -2.93
C GLY A 201 -2.15 27.96 -2.94
N LYS A 202 -2.61 28.64 -1.91
CA LYS A 202 -2.53 30.11 -1.82
C LYS A 202 -1.11 30.65 -1.54
N ASP A 203 -0.26 29.86 -0.84
CA ASP A 203 1.07 30.31 -0.44
C ASP A 203 2.08 30.21 -1.60
N LEU A 204 1.65 29.65 -2.73
CA LEU A 204 2.42 29.65 -3.99
C LEU A 204 2.30 31.00 -4.74
N PHE A 205 1.37 31.88 -4.35
CA PHE A 205 1.27 33.19 -4.98
C PHE A 205 2.34 34.14 -4.43
N VAL A 206 3.04 34.79 -5.34
CA VAL A 206 4.10 35.75 -5.05
C VAL A 206 3.88 37.04 -5.83
N ILE A 207 4.38 38.14 -5.30
CA ILE A 207 4.45 39.37 -6.06
C ILE A 207 5.75 39.34 -6.86
N TYR A 208 5.66 39.54 -8.16
CA TYR A 208 6.78 39.53 -9.09
C TYR A 208 6.92 40.87 -9.80
N ASP A 209 8.11 41.43 -9.75
CA ASP A 209 8.50 42.58 -10.54
C ASP A 209 9.33 42.09 -11.73
N PRO A 210 8.85 42.26 -12.99
CA PRO A 210 9.55 41.79 -14.18
C PRO A 210 10.82 42.58 -14.49
N ASP A 211 10.92 43.84 -14.03
CA ASP A 211 12.08 44.72 -14.24
C ASP A 211 12.25 45.69 -13.07
N PRO A 212 12.97 45.27 -12.00
CA PRO A 212 13.19 46.08 -10.79
C PRO A 212 13.97 47.41 -11.06
N GLU A 213 14.67 47.50 -12.18
CA GLU A 213 15.44 48.71 -12.55
C GLU A 213 14.61 49.72 -13.34
N ALA A 214 13.47 49.32 -13.92
CA ALA A 214 12.62 50.19 -14.69
C ALA A 214 11.67 51.04 -13.80
N THR A 215 11.59 52.34 -14.12
CA THR A 215 10.63 53.23 -13.47
C THR A 215 9.35 53.34 -14.36
N GLY A 216 8.17 53.16 -13.71
CA GLY A 216 6.88 53.30 -14.38
C GLY A 216 6.25 52.00 -14.92
N ASN A 217 6.89 50.84 -14.69
CA ASN A 217 6.30 49.51 -14.87
C ASN A 217 5.41 49.17 -13.66
N ASN A 218 4.66 48.08 -13.76
CA ASN A 218 3.92 47.53 -12.63
C ASN A 218 4.83 46.63 -11.81
N PRO A 219 5.29 47.03 -10.60
CA PRO A 219 6.17 46.22 -9.76
C PRO A 219 5.45 45.12 -8.98
N ALA A 220 4.13 45.02 -9.13
CA ALA A 220 3.29 44.13 -8.30
C ALA A 220 2.41 43.22 -9.15
N ILE A 221 3.03 42.45 -10.04
CA ILE A 221 2.32 41.45 -10.83
C ILE A 221 2.13 40.20 -9.96
N SER A 222 0.89 39.71 -9.82
CA SER A 222 0.62 38.43 -9.18
C SER A 222 1.19 37.31 -10.04
N ALA A 223 2.15 36.57 -9.52
CA ALA A 223 2.73 35.37 -10.14
C ALA A 223 2.50 34.17 -9.22
N LYS A 224 2.64 32.98 -9.77
CA LYS A 224 2.51 31.73 -9.02
C LYS A 224 3.76 30.87 -9.19
N LEU A 225 4.34 30.43 -8.08
CA LEU A 225 5.42 29.45 -8.09
C LEU A 225 4.92 28.14 -8.67
N LYS A 226 5.66 27.60 -9.63
CA LYS A 226 5.32 26.29 -10.22
C LYS A 226 5.93 25.18 -9.36
N THR A 227 5.09 24.27 -8.92
CA THR A 227 5.49 23.01 -8.28
C THR A 227 5.62 21.90 -9.32
N ASP A 228 6.40 20.88 -9.02
CA ASP A 228 6.51 19.70 -9.88
C ASP A 228 5.38 18.70 -9.62
N SER A 229 5.05 17.90 -10.63
CA SER A 229 4.14 16.76 -10.51
C SER A 229 4.93 15.47 -10.26
N TRP A 230 4.38 14.63 -9.41
CA TRP A 230 5.00 13.36 -9.01
C TRP A 230 4.03 12.20 -9.21
N PRO A 231 4.50 11.05 -9.76
CA PRO A 231 3.67 9.87 -9.92
C PRO A 231 3.30 9.27 -8.55
N LEU A 232 2.22 8.49 -8.53
CA LEU A 232 1.85 7.68 -7.37
C LEU A 232 2.81 6.50 -7.18
N PRO A 233 2.91 5.92 -5.96
CA PRO A 233 3.74 4.75 -5.68
C PRO A 233 3.09 3.49 -6.26
N LEU A 234 3.27 3.29 -7.57
CA LEU A 234 2.77 2.13 -8.29
C LEU A 234 3.47 0.87 -7.79
N LEU A 235 2.68 -0.13 -7.42
CA LEU A 235 3.19 -1.37 -6.88
C LEU A 235 2.54 -2.57 -7.54
N PHE A 236 3.35 -3.42 -8.15
CA PHE A 236 2.95 -4.74 -8.62
C PHE A 236 3.32 -5.80 -7.58
N ARG A 237 2.37 -6.66 -7.24
CA ARG A 237 2.55 -7.78 -6.30
C ARG A 237 2.15 -9.08 -6.95
N VAL A 238 2.92 -10.13 -6.71
CA VAL A 238 2.56 -11.52 -7.04
C VAL A 238 2.79 -12.35 -5.79
N GLY A 239 1.78 -13.07 -5.38
CA GLY A 239 1.79 -13.87 -4.17
C GLY A 239 1.41 -15.32 -4.40
N VAL A 240 1.94 -16.17 -3.55
CA VAL A 240 1.62 -17.59 -3.45
C VAL A 240 1.36 -17.91 -1.99
N SER A 241 0.30 -18.66 -1.68
CA SER A 241 0.09 -19.22 -0.34
C SER A 241 -0.31 -20.69 -0.43
N ILE A 242 0.14 -21.49 0.53
CA ILE A 242 -0.12 -22.93 0.56
C ILE A 242 -0.31 -23.41 2.00
N ASP A 243 -1.26 -24.31 2.21
CA ASP A 243 -1.41 -25.01 3.47
C ASP A 243 -0.35 -26.13 3.54
N VAL A 244 0.68 -25.91 4.37
CA VAL A 244 1.76 -26.90 4.62
C VAL A 244 1.16 -28.17 5.22
N PHE A 245 0.30 -27.96 6.23
CA PHE A 245 -0.60 -28.98 6.74
C PHE A 245 -1.91 -28.36 7.22
N LYS A 246 -2.98 -29.16 7.21
CA LYS A 246 -4.29 -28.79 7.72
C LYS A 246 -4.98 -30.00 8.30
N THR A 247 -5.34 -29.89 9.59
CA THR A 247 -6.10 -30.89 10.33
C THR A 247 -7.40 -30.26 10.83
N GLU A 248 -8.27 -31.02 11.50
CA GLU A 248 -9.49 -30.48 12.09
C GLU A 248 -9.23 -29.44 13.20
N THR A 249 -8.10 -29.54 13.88
CA THR A 249 -7.77 -28.69 15.04
C THR A 249 -6.69 -27.66 14.78
N SER A 250 -5.87 -27.84 13.74
CA SER A 250 -4.74 -26.94 13.50
C SER A 250 -4.34 -26.90 12.03
N TYR A 251 -3.78 -25.77 11.62
CA TYR A 251 -3.19 -25.60 10.29
C TYR A 251 -1.93 -24.74 10.33
N LEU A 252 -1.10 -24.91 9.32
CA LEU A 252 0.05 -24.05 9.06
C LEU A 252 0.02 -23.64 7.60
N THR A 253 -0.10 -22.35 7.36
CA THR A 253 -0.05 -21.75 6.02
C THR A 253 1.25 -21.00 5.83
N LEU A 254 1.90 -21.20 4.71
CA LEU A 254 3.05 -20.44 4.23
C LEU A 254 2.58 -19.50 3.12
N ALA A 255 2.99 -18.24 3.16
CA ALA A 255 2.77 -17.26 2.11
C ALA A 255 4.09 -16.62 1.68
N VAL A 256 4.21 -16.33 0.39
CA VAL A 256 5.36 -15.64 -0.21
C VAL A 256 4.84 -14.66 -1.24
N ASP A 257 5.24 -13.40 -1.12
CA ASP A 257 4.90 -12.33 -2.06
C ASP A 257 6.17 -11.73 -2.66
N ALA A 258 6.18 -11.56 -3.98
CA ALA A 258 7.16 -10.77 -4.72
C ALA A 258 6.58 -9.39 -5.01
N LEU A 259 7.36 -8.34 -4.74
CA LEU A 259 6.99 -6.94 -4.89
C LEU A 259 7.89 -6.25 -5.90
N HIS A 260 7.28 -5.51 -6.82
CA HIS A 260 7.96 -4.68 -7.80
C HIS A 260 7.37 -3.25 -7.77
N PRO A 261 7.93 -2.36 -6.92
CA PRO A 261 7.54 -0.96 -6.84
C PRO A 261 8.22 -0.12 -7.93
N ASN A 262 7.62 1.04 -8.29
CA ASN A 262 8.25 2.01 -9.20
C ASN A 262 9.26 2.94 -8.52
N ASP A 263 9.20 3.04 -7.19
CA ASP A 263 9.98 3.97 -6.36
C ASP A 263 11.03 3.28 -5.48
N ASN A 264 11.15 1.96 -5.55
CA ASN A 264 12.11 1.20 -4.76
C ASN A 264 12.62 -0.04 -5.52
N THR A 265 13.52 -0.80 -4.90
CA THR A 265 14.00 -2.07 -5.42
C THR A 265 13.01 -3.20 -5.17
N GLU A 266 13.06 -4.23 -6.01
CA GLU A 266 12.27 -5.45 -5.84
C GLU A 266 12.59 -6.12 -4.52
N SER A 267 11.57 -6.74 -3.93
CA SER A 267 11.71 -7.43 -2.66
C SER A 267 10.79 -8.66 -2.58
N LEU A 268 11.10 -9.54 -1.63
CA LEU A 268 10.28 -10.69 -1.28
C LEU A 268 9.84 -10.57 0.18
N ASN A 269 8.59 -10.94 0.41
CA ASN A 269 8.04 -11.11 1.76
C ASN A 269 7.69 -12.57 1.98
N ILE A 270 7.94 -13.08 3.18
CA ILE A 270 7.61 -14.47 3.56
C ILE A 270 6.84 -14.41 4.87
N GLY A 271 5.74 -15.15 4.95
CA GLY A 271 4.88 -15.21 6.13
C GLY A 271 4.42 -16.61 6.46
N PHE A 272 4.25 -16.87 7.76
CA PHE A 272 3.73 -18.11 8.31
C PHE A 272 2.57 -17.79 9.24
N GLU A 273 1.46 -18.51 9.12
CA GLU A 273 0.34 -18.46 10.06
C GLU A 273 0.06 -19.87 10.57
N TYR A 274 0.16 -20.04 11.88
CA TYR A 274 -0.31 -21.23 12.58
C TYR A 274 -1.62 -20.94 13.29
N GLY A 275 -2.68 -21.66 12.95
CA GLY A 275 -3.98 -21.58 13.58
C GLY A 275 -4.28 -22.81 14.44
N PHE A 276 -4.77 -22.60 15.67
CA PHE A 276 -5.20 -23.65 16.57
C PHE A 276 -6.67 -23.48 16.92
N ARG A 277 -7.50 -24.49 16.60
CA ARG A 277 -8.97 -24.55 16.81
C ARG A 277 -9.73 -23.33 16.28
N ASN A 278 -9.20 -22.63 15.29
CA ASN A 278 -9.72 -21.35 14.82
C ASN A 278 -9.94 -20.30 15.95
N LEU A 279 -9.25 -20.46 17.08
CA LEU A 279 -9.33 -19.59 18.24
C LEU A 279 -8.05 -18.77 18.44
N ILE A 280 -6.89 -19.40 18.29
CA ILE A 280 -5.59 -18.77 18.51
C ILE A 280 -4.79 -18.85 17.21
N PHE A 281 -4.19 -17.71 16.83
CA PHE A 281 -3.37 -17.61 15.64
C PHE A 281 -2.00 -17.02 16.00
N LEU A 282 -0.95 -17.73 15.63
CA LEU A 282 0.43 -17.25 15.74
C LEU A 282 0.97 -16.96 14.36
N ARG A 283 1.59 -15.80 14.19
CA ARG A 283 2.12 -15.32 12.92
C ARG A 283 3.56 -14.93 13.06
N ALA A 284 4.33 -15.23 12.03
CA ALA A 284 5.70 -14.77 11.89
C ALA A 284 5.94 -14.42 10.43
N GLY A 285 6.72 -13.38 10.19
CA GLY A 285 7.02 -12.96 8.83
C GLY A 285 8.40 -12.36 8.72
N TYR A 286 8.91 -12.34 7.49
CA TYR A 286 10.11 -11.64 7.09
C TYR A 286 9.80 -10.75 5.89
N LYS A 287 9.98 -9.45 6.05
CA LYS A 287 9.66 -8.41 5.08
C LYS A 287 10.92 -7.96 4.34
N SER A 288 10.76 -7.58 3.09
CA SER A 288 11.78 -6.92 2.28
C SER A 288 13.09 -7.71 2.16
N LEU A 289 12.99 -9.04 1.97
CA LEU A 289 14.13 -9.89 1.67
C LEU A 289 14.82 -9.39 0.38
N PHE A 290 16.13 -9.34 0.37
CA PHE A 290 17.02 -8.80 -0.67
C PHE A 290 17.13 -7.26 -0.72
N GLN A 291 16.31 -6.51 0.00
CA GLN A 291 16.45 -5.07 0.10
C GLN A 291 17.49 -4.72 1.19
N LYS A 292 18.61 -4.11 0.79
CA LYS A 292 19.77 -3.90 1.68
C LYS A 292 19.49 -2.92 2.81
N ASP A 293 18.72 -1.87 2.55
CA ASP A 293 18.50 -0.73 3.46
C ASP A 293 17.16 -0.81 4.22
N SER A 294 16.48 -1.96 4.17
CA SER A 294 15.23 -2.14 4.90
C SER A 294 15.46 -2.20 6.42
N GLN A 295 14.74 -1.34 7.15
CA GLN A 295 14.74 -1.29 8.61
C GLN A 295 13.77 -2.32 9.22
N GLU A 296 12.67 -2.63 8.51
CA GLU A 296 11.67 -3.58 8.93
C GLU A 296 11.95 -4.95 8.29
N ARG A 297 12.37 -5.93 9.09
CA ARG A 297 12.70 -7.25 8.56
C ARG A 297 11.85 -8.35 9.17
N PHE A 298 11.81 -8.43 10.47
CA PHE A 298 11.13 -9.51 11.18
C PHE A 298 9.84 -9.02 11.83
N THR A 299 8.74 -9.74 11.62
CA THR A 299 7.43 -9.43 12.17
C THR A 299 6.86 -10.61 12.93
N VAL A 300 6.13 -10.35 13.99
CA VAL A 300 5.36 -11.34 14.75
C VAL A 300 3.96 -10.83 15.00
N GLY A 301 3.02 -11.73 15.12
CA GLY A 301 1.63 -11.39 15.40
C GLY A 301 0.91 -12.49 16.15
N VAL A 302 -0.02 -12.08 17.00
CA VAL A 302 -0.94 -12.96 17.69
C VAL A 302 -2.36 -12.54 17.36
N GLY A 303 -3.24 -13.50 17.16
CA GLY A 303 -4.67 -13.25 16.93
C GLY A 303 -5.50 -14.17 17.81
N ILE A 304 -6.65 -13.65 18.24
CA ILE A 304 -7.67 -14.40 18.98
C ILE A 304 -9.00 -14.14 18.27
N ASN A 305 -9.79 -15.20 18.09
CA ASN A 305 -11.10 -15.11 17.46
C ASN A 305 -12.19 -15.33 18.53
#